data_4225a8f282a2d1ba1a7aebf2b4d4282b
#
_entry.id   4225a8f282a2d1ba1a7aebf2b4d4282b
#
_cell.length_a   1.000
_cell.length_b   1.000
_cell.length_c   1.000
_cell.angle_alpha   90.00
_cell.angle_beta   90.00
_cell.angle_gamma   90.00
#
_symmetry.space_group_name_H-M   'P 1'
#
loop_
_entity.id
_entity.type
_entity.pdbx_description
1 polymer ?
#
loop_
_entity_poly.entity_id
_entity_poly.type
_entity_poly.pdbx_seq_one_letter_code
_entity_poly.pdbx_strand_id
1 'polypeptide(L)'
;MDTLVQERVRVHKGETLYRMGEPLTAVYAIRFGTLKTHVTMEDGRTQITGFHLPGEVIGLDGLGEMQHASDATALEDTEVCVVRFDDLQKLSGTLPSLQQQFLRLMSKEISQDQLMLITLGSMRAEERLAAFLVNMSERLSMRGYSSSEFVLRMSREEIGSYLGLKLETVSRLFSRFAEAGLIQIRQRHVKLVDMAGIKQIYSRSC
;
A
#
# COMPACT_ATOMS: atom_id res chain seq x y z
N MET A 1 -20.96 -12.91 -3.04
CA MET A 1 -19.53 -12.66 -3.28
C MET A 1 -18.73 -13.91 -3.63
N ASP A 2 -19.19 -15.08 -3.23
CA ASP A 2 -18.47 -16.35 -3.46
C ASP A 2 -18.38 -16.79 -4.94
N THR A 3 -19.19 -16.23 -5.81
CA THR A 3 -19.23 -16.60 -7.24
C THR A 3 -18.12 -15.93 -8.09
N LEU A 4 -17.49 -14.89 -7.60
CA LEU A 4 -16.39 -14.15 -8.28
C LEU A 4 -15.00 -14.65 -7.91
N VAL A 5 -14.86 -15.23 -6.72
CA VAL A 5 -13.56 -15.75 -6.25
C VAL A 5 -13.44 -17.19 -6.74
N GLN A 6 -12.61 -17.40 -7.75
CA GLN A 6 -12.42 -18.74 -8.33
C GLN A 6 -11.34 -19.54 -7.62
N GLU A 7 -10.31 -18.84 -7.14
CA GLU A 7 -9.12 -19.48 -6.59
C GLU A 7 -8.52 -18.63 -5.47
N ARG A 8 -7.82 -19.29 -4.54
CA ARG A 8 -6.97 -18.64 -3.55
C ARG A 8 -5.53 -19.04 -3.82
N VAL A 9 -4.67 -18.04 -3.89
CA VAL A 9 -3.24 -18.23 -4.12
C VAL A 9 -2.48 -17.80 -2.89
N ARG A 10 -1.57 -18.65 -2.43
CA ARG A 10 -0.58 -18.31 -1.40
C ARG A 10 0.70 -17.85 -2.05
N VAL A 11 1.23 -16.74 -1.54
CA VAL A 11 2.48 -16.12 -1.99
C VAL A 11 3.38 -16.05 -0.76
N HIS A 12 4.49 -16.75 -0.77
CA HIS A 12 5.42 -16.73 0.36
C HIS A 12 6.19 -15.43 0.41
N LYS A 13 6.67 -15.09 1.60
CA LYS A 13 7.47 -13.88 1.81
C LYS A 13 8.62 -13.80 0.79
N GLY A 14 8.69 -12.67 0.08
CA GLY A 14 9.68 -12.39 -0.96
C GLY A 14 9.30 -12.90 -2.34
N GLU A 15 8.26 -13.71 -2.48
CA GLU A 15 7.76 -14.14 -3.79
C GLU A 15 6.96 -13.03 -4.46
N THR A 16 6.97 -13.04 -5.78
CA THR A 16 6.24 -12.10 -6.65
C THR A 16 4.94 -12.73 -7.12
N LEU A 17 3.83 -12.04 -6.90
CA LEU A 17 2.50 -12.46 -7.33
C LEU A 17 2.31 -12.26 -8.84
N TYR A 18 2.75 -11.11 -9.36
CA TYR A 18 2.80 -10.78 -10.79
C TYR A 18 3.95 -9.80 -11.06
N ARG A 19 4.40 -9.74 -12.31
CA ARG A 19 5.51 -8.88 -12.74
C ARG A 19 5.02 -7.80 -13.72
N MET A 20 5.73 -6.69 -13.73
CA MET A 20 5.55 -5.64 -14.73
C MET A 20 5.68 -6.23 -16.15
N GLY A 21 4.77 -5.88 -17.05
CA GLY A 21 4.70 -6.37 -18.42
C GLY A 21 3.99 -7.72 -18.58
N GLU A 22 3.69 -8.45 -17.51
CA GLU A 22 2.86 -9.67 -17.62
C GLU A 22 1.42 -9.30 -17.99
N PRO A 23 0.74 -10.14 -18.79
CA PRO A 23 -0.66 -9.90 -19.16
C PRO A 23 -1.57 -9.81 -17.95
N LEU A 24 -2.46 -8.82 -17.93
CA LEU A 24 -3.49 -8.71 -16.90
C LEU A 24 -4.59 -9.74 -17.17
N THR A 25 -4.61 -10.80 -16.39
CA THR A 25 -5.63 -11.85 -16.47
C THR A 25 -6.59 -11.84 -15.29
N ALA A 26 -6.17 -11.24 -14.17
CA ALA A 26 -6.93 -11.17 -12.93
C ALA A 26 -6.57 -9.94 -12.11
N VAL A 27 -7.48 -9.55 -11.23
CA VAL A 27 -7.22 -8.68 -10.08
C VAL A 27 -7.22 -9.51 -8.81
N TYR A 28 -6.55 -9.03 -7.77
CA TYR A 28 -6.29 -9.83 -6.58
C TYR A 28 -6.77 -9.09 -5.33
N ALA A 29 -7.69 -9.72 -4.58
CA ALA A 29 -8.12 -9.20 -3.29
C ALA A 29 -7.28 -9.84 -2.17
N ILE A 30 -6.58 -9.04 -1.39
CA ILE A 30 -5.72 -9.53 -0.30
C ILE A 30 -6.60 -10.00 0.85
N ARG A 31 -6.50 -11.27 1.22
CA ARG A 31 -7.23 -11.86 2.34
C ARG A 31 -6.48 -11.69 3.66
N PHE A 32 -5.21 -12.02 3.67
CA PHE A 32 -4.27 -11.74 4.77
C PHE A 32 -2.86 -11.55 4.22
N GLY A 33 -1.97 -11.00 5.04
CA GLY A 33 -0.62 -10.66 4.64
C GLY A 33 -0.51 -9.24 4.09
N THR A 34 0.65 -8.90 3.56
CA THR A 34 0.99 -7.56 3.07
C THR A 34 1.81 -7.69 1.80
N LEU A 35 1.42 -6.98 0.77
CA LEU A 35 2.15 -6.88 -0.50
C LEU A 35 2.73 -5.48 -0.67
N LYS A 36 3.82 -5.37 -1.40
CA LYS A 36 4.31 -4.12 -1.98
C LYS A 36 4.21 -4.16 -3.49
N THR A 37 3.89 -3.04 -4.11
CA THR A 37 4.08 -2.81 -5.53
C THR A 37 5.31 -1.96 -5.76
N HIS A 38 6.05 -2.24 -6.85
CA HIS A 38 7.25 -1.51 -7.18
C HIS A 38 7.56 -1.56 -8.67
N VAL A 39 8.29 -0.57 -9.13
CA VAL A 39 8.82 -0.50 -10.50
C VAL A 39 10.34 -0.53 -10.42
N THR A 40 10.97 -1.36 -11.24
CA THR A 40 12.42 -1.38 -11.42
C THR A 40 12.77 -0.65 -12.69
N MET A 41 13.57 0.40 -12.57
CA MET A 41 14.03 1.20 -13.70
C MET A 41 15.14 0.47 -14.48
N GLU A 42 15.43 0.89 -15.70
CA GLU A 42 16.47 0.30 -16.55
C GLU A 42 17.87 0.33 -15.90
N ASP A 43 18.16 1.30 -15.04
CA ASP A 43 19.40 1.41 -14.28
C ASP A 43 19.46 0.52 -13.03
N GLY A 44 18.43 -0.31 -12.81
CA GLY A 44 18.34 -1.25 -11.69
C GLY A 44 17.80 -0.63 -10.38
N ARG A 45 17.52 0.67 -10.33
CA ARG A 45 16.87 1.28 -9.15
C ARG A 45 15.43 0.83 -9.04
N THR A 46 15.00 0.48 -7.83
CA THR A 46 13.63 0.09 -7.54
C THR A 46 12.92 1.19 -6.76
N GLN A 47 11.77 1.62 -7.26
CA GLN A 47 10.86 2.54 -6.59
C GLN A 47 9.63 1.80 -6.12
N ILE A 48 9.38 1.81 -4.81
CA ILE A 48 8.12 1.28 -4.26
C ILE A 48 7.01 2.30 -4.56
N THR A 49 5.93 1.81 -5.15
CA THR A 49 4.74 2.59 -5.52
C THR A 49 3.61 2.42 -4.51
N GLY A 50 3.54 1.29 -3.81
CA GLY A 50 2.49 1.05 -2.83
C GLY A 50 2.81 -0.04 -1.80
N PHE A 51 2.11 0.04 -0.66
CA PHE A 51 1.99 -1.04 0.31
C PHE A 51 0.52 -1.39 0.45
N HIS A 52 0.19 -2.66 0.28
CA HIS A 52 -1.19 -3.14 0.21
C HIS A 52 -1.50 -4.09 1.38
N LEU A 53 -2.62 -3.81 2.05
CA LEU A 53 -3.05 -4.45 3.29
C LEU A 53 -4.23 -5.40 3.05
N PRO A 54 -4.56 -6.30 4.00
CA PRO A 54 -5.75 -7.14 3.91
C PRO A 54 -7.02 -6.34 3.60
N GLY A 55 -7.87 -6.86 2.71
CA GLY A 55 -9.08 -6.21 2.23
C GLY A 55 -8.87 -5.18 1.11
N GLU A 56 -7.65 -4.98 0.62
CA GLU A 56 -7.39 -4.17 -0.56
C GLU A 56 -7.32 -5.04 -1.82
N VAL A 57 -7.56 -4.41 -2.96
CA VAL A 57 -7.49 -5.03 -4.30
C VAL A 57 -6.27 -4.46 -5.01
N ILE A 58 -5.50 -5.33 -5.66
CA ILE A 58 -4.33 -4.97 -6.45
C ILE A 58 -4.43 -5.54 -7.86
N GLY A 59 -3.57 -5.06 -8.76
CA GLY A 59 -3.59 -5.43 -10.18
C GLY A 59 -4.49 -4.52 -11.02
N LEU A 60 -4.99 -3.42 -10.46
CA LEU A 60 -5.79 -2.43 -11.19
C LEU A 60 -4.94 -1.54 -12.11
N ASP A 61 -3.63 -1.50 -11.88
CA ASP A 61 -2.63 -0.74 -12.63
C ASP A 61 -2.51 -1.17 -14.10
N GLY A 62 -2.86 -2.40 -14.40
CA GLY A 62 -2.77 -2.97 -15.75
C GLY A 62 -3.99 -2.80 -16.63
N LEU A 63 -5.07 -2.18 -16.16
CA LEU A 63 -6.37 -2.15 -16.86
C LEU A 63 -6.35 -1.38 -18.19
N GLY A 64 -5.49 -0.39 -18.33
CA GLY A 64 -5.40 0.41 -19.54
C GLY A 64 -4.77 -0.36 -20.71
N GLU A 65 -3.65 -0.98 -20.45
CA GLU A 65 -2.82 -1.66 -21.47
C GLU A 65 -2.99 -3.20 -21.44
N MET A 66 -3.83 -3.73 -20.55
CA MET A 66 -3.99 -5.17 -20.29
C MET A 66 -2.66 -5.86 -19.91
N GLN A 67 -1.76 -5.12 -19.29
CA GLN A 67 -0.47 -5.58 -18.76
C GLN A 67 -0.21 -4.89 -17.44
N HIS A 68 0.36 -5.60 -16.45
CA HIS A 68 0.72 -5.01 -15.18
C HIS A 68 1.78 -3.91 -15.36
N ALA A 69 1.58 -2.76 -14.72
CA ALA A 69 2.50 -1.63 -14.77
C ALA A 69 3.57 -1.68 -13.65
N SER A 70 3.46 -2.63 -12.72
CA SER A 70 4.36 -2.80 -11.59
C SER A 70 4.53 -4.28 -11.23
N ASP A 71 5.58 -4.59 -10.45
CA ASP A 71 5.72 -5.89 -9.77
C ASP A 71 4.94 -5.85 -8.44
N ALA A 72 4.31 -6.97 -8.05
CA ALA A 72 3.73 -7.14 -6.72
C ALA A 72 4.45 -8.24 -5.94
N THR A 73 5.09 -7.90 -4.83
CA THR A 73 5.90 -8.82 -4.01
C THR A 73 5.40 -8.90 -2.58
N ALA A 74 5.36 -10.11 -2.01
CA ALA A 74 4.90 -10.35 -0.65
C ALA A 74 5.96 -9.94 0.39
N LEU A 75 5.56 -9.12 1.38
CA LEU A 75 6.39 -8.72 2.52
C LEU A 75 6.37 -9.75 3.66
N GLU A 76 5.36 -10.60 3.67
CA GLU A 76 5.13 -11.73 4.57
C GLU A 76 4.31 -12.77 3.84
N ASP A 77 4.13 -13.96 4.42
CA ASP A 77 3.25 -14.97 3.82
C ASP A 77 1.85 -14.38 3.65
N THR A 78 1.37 -14.38 2.43
CA THR A 78 0.18 -13.67 1.99
C THR A 78 -0.76 -14.63 1.27
N GLU A 79 -2.07 -14.47 1.44
CA GLU A 79 -3.08 -15.17 0.64
C GLU A 79 -3.95 -14.14 -0.07
N VAL A 80 -4.13 -14.34 -1.36
CA VAL A 80 -5.00 -13.51 -2.20
C VAL A 80 -6.12 -14.34 -2.80
N CYS A 81 -7.28 -13.71 -2.97
CA CYS A 81 -8.39 -14.23 -3.76
C CYS A 81 -8.24 -13.74 -5.19
N VAL A 82 -8.21 -14.66 -6.14
CA VAL A 82 -8.07 -14.35 -7.57
C VAL A 82 -9.44 -14.07 -8.15
N VAL A 83 -9.60 -12.92 -8.80
CA VAL A 83 -10.80 -12.52 -9.53
C VAL A 83 -10.42 -12.33 -10.98
N ARG A 84 -10.81 -13.25 -11.85
CA ARG A 84 -10.51 -13.16 -13.28
C ARG A 84 -11.14 -11.90 -13.88
N PHE A 85 -10.36 -11.19 -14.68
CA PHE A 85 -10.81 -9.93 -15.24
C PHE A 85 -12.02 -10.11 -16.17
N ASP A 86 -12.05 -11.17 -17.01
CA ASP A 86 -13.17 -11.47 -17.88
C ASP A 86 -14.49 -11.66 -17.12
N ASP A 87 -14.45 -12.31 -15.96
CA ASP A 87 -15.63 -12.56 -15.15
C ASP A 87 -16.08 -11.28 -14.43
N LEU A 88 -15.12 -10.49 -13.95
CA LEU A 88 -15.38 -9.17 -13.40
C LEU A 88 -16.07 -8.26 -14.43
N GLN A 89 -15.58 -8.25 -15.66
CA GLN A 89 -16.13 -7.45 -16.76
C GLN A 89 -17.56 -7.90 -17.14
N LYS A 90 -17.79 -9.21 -17.30
CA LYS A 90 -19.13 -9.76 -17.61
C LYS A 90 -20.13 -9.42 -16.50
N LEU A 91 -19.76 -9.61 -15.25
CA LEU A 91 -20.64 -9.36 -14.12
C LEU A 91 -20.88 -7.86 -13.87
N SER A 92 -19.88 -7.01 -14.08
CA SER A 92 -20.06 -5.57 -13.97
C SER A 92 -21.01 -5.01 -15.03
N GLY A 93 -21.05 -5.64 -16.22
CA GLY A 93 -22.02 -5.31 -17.27
C GLY A 93 -23.47 -5.66 -16.93
N THR A 94 -23.70 -6.61 -16.00
CA THR A 94 -25.03 -7.08 -15.60
C THR A 94 -25.46 -6.58 -14.23
N LEU A 95 -24.53 -6.19 -13.37
CA LEU A 95 -24.77 -5.77 -11.98
C LEU A 95 -24.30 -4.31 -11.76
N PRO A 96 -25.21 -3.33 -11.82
CA PRO A 96 -24.86 -1.90 -11.65
C PRO A 96 -24.15 -1.61 -10.30
N SER A 97 -24.49 -2.34 -9.25
CA SER A 97 -23.83 -2.21 -7.94
C SER A 97 -22.35 -2.62 -7.96
N LEU A 98 -22.00 -3.65 -8.71
CA LEU A 98 -20.62 -4.09 -8.89
C LEU A 98 -19.83 -3.07 -9.71
N GLN A 99 -20.41 -2.57 -10.81
CA GLN A 99 -19.81 -1.51 -11.60
C GLN A 99 -19.52 -0.27 -10.76
N GLN A 100 -20.48 0.15 -9.92
CA GLN A 100 -20.31 1.30 -9.04
C GLN A 100 -19.21 1.07 -8.00
N GLN A 101 -19.09 -0.13 -7.44
CA GLN A 101 -18.02 -0.47 -6.50
C GLN A 101 -16.64 -0.44 -7.19
N PHE A 102 -16.57 -0.95 -8.42
CA PHE A 102 -15.34 -0.91 -9.21
C PHE A 102 -14.89 0.52 -9.50
N LEU A 103 -15.81 1.40 -9.91
CA LEU A 103 -15.51 2.84 -10.11
C LEU A 103 -15.03 3.51 -8.81
N ARG A 104 -15.60 3.15 -7.66
CA ARG A 104 -15.14 3.65 -6.36
C ARG A 104 -13.71 3.19 -6.03
N LEU A 105 -13.36 1.93 -6.32
CA LEU A 105 -12.00 1.43 -6.16
C LEU A 105 -11.02 2.21 -7.03
N MET A 106 -11.32 2.38 -8.32
CA MET A 106 -10.49 3.16 -9.24
C MET A 106 -10.33 4.62 -8.77
N SER A 107 -11.42 5.26 -8.36
CA SER A 107 -11.37 6.64 -7.84
C SER A 107 -10.50 6.74 -6.59
N LYS A 108 -10.55 5.74 -5.72
CA LYS A 108 -9.70 5.67 -4.52
C LYS A 108 -8.23 5.54 -4.87
N GLU A 109 -7.86 4.66 -5.81
CA GLU A 109 -6.47 4.50 -6.28
C GLU A 109 -5.95 5.83 -6.86
N ILE A 110 -6.69 6.46 -7.76
CA ILE A 110 -6.33 7.77 -8.33
C ILE A 110 -6.10 8.81 -7.22
N SER A 111 -6.98 8.86 -6.21
CA SER A 111 -6.83 9.80 -5.09
C SER A 111 -5.60 9.51 -4.23
N GLN A 112 -5.25 8.24 -4.05
CA GLN A 112 -4.04 7.83 -3.32
C GLN A 112 -2.77 8.19 -4.09
N ASP A 113 -2.77 8.00 -5.41
CA ASP A 113 -1.65 8.38 -6.27
C ASP A 113 -1.45 9.92 -6.27
N GLN A 114 -2.53 10.69 -6.35
CA GLN A 114 -2.46 12.15 -6.24
C GLN A 114 -1.90 12.60 -4.89
N LEU A 115 -2.34 11.97 -3.80
CA LEU A 115 -1.80 12.27 -2.47
C LEU A 115 -0.31 11.92 -2.37
N MET A 116 0.12 10.81 -2.99
CA MET A 116 1.53 10.44 -3.05
C MET A 116 2.35 11.47 -3.84
N LEU A 117 1.86 11.97 -4.97
CA LEU A 117 2.51 13.03 -5.73
C LEU A 117 2.70 14.31 -4.90
N ILE A 118 1.67 14.72 -4.14
CA ILE A 118 1.75 15.86 -3.21
C ILE A 118 2.78 15.56 -2.11
N THR A 119 2.73 14.37 -1.54
CA THR A 119 3.66 13.95 -0.48
C THR A 119 5.11 14.04 -0.95
N LEU A 120 5.42 13.48 -2.13
CA LEU A 120 6.78 13.49 -2.67
C LEU A 120 7.22 14.86 -3.20
N GLY A 121 6.30 15.64 -3.76
CA GLY A 121 6.61 16.93 -4.39
C GLY A 121 6.69 18.10 -3.42
N SER A 122 5.86 18.13 -2.37
CA SER A 122 5.67 19.32 -1.54
C SER A 122 6.07 19.15 -0.08
N MET A 123 6.08 17.92 0.45
CA MET A 123 6.31 17.69 1.87
C MET A 123 7.80 17.51 2.20
N ARG A 124 8.20 18.00 3.38
CA ARG A 124 9.52 17.73 3.96
C ARG A 124 9.62 16.29 4.47
N ALA A 125 10.82 15.78 4.69
CA ALA A 125 11.06 14.40 5.11
C ALA A 125 10.29 13.99 6.38
N GLU A 126 10.18 14.87 7.36
CA GLU A 126 9.42 14.64 8.60
C GLU A 126 7.92 14.53 8.34
N GLU A 127 7.41 15.40 7.49
CA GLU A 127 6.00 15.44 7.09
C GLU A 127 5.61 14.18 6.31
N ARG A 128 6.50 13.70 5.41
CA ARG A 128 6.31 12.45 4.68
C ARG A 128 6.20 11.25 5.62
N LEU A 129 7.08 11.16 6.62
CA LEU A 129 7.01 10.07 7.60
C LEU A 129 5.76 10.18 8.48
N ALA A 130 5.38 11.39 8.91
CA ALA A 130 4.17 11.62 9.68
C ALA A 130 2.92 11.21 8.87
N ALA A 131 2.83 11.64 7.61
CA ALA A 131 1.76 11.26 6.68
C ALA A 131 1.68 9.74 6.50
N PHE A 132 2.81 9.07 6.31
CA PHE A 132 2.88 7.62 6.20
C PHE A 132 2.33 6.92 7.44
N LEU A 133 2.74 7.32 8.63
CA LEU A 133 2.29 6.71 9.89
C LEU A 133 0.79 6.95 10.14
N VAL A 134 0.27 8.15 9.82
CA VAL A 134 -1.16 8.46 9.91
C VAL A 134 -1.95 7.61 8.92
N ASN A 135 -1.50 7.53 7.66
CA ASN A 135 -2.14 6.70 6.63
C ASN A 135 -2.20 5.22 7.03
N MET A 136 -1.08 4.65 7.53
CA MET A 136 -1.06 3.27 8.03
C MET A 136 -2.03 3.05 9.18
N SER A 137 -2.07 3.96 10.14
CA SER A 137 -3.00 3.93 11.27
C SER A 137 -4.46 3.94 10.82
N GLU A 138 -4.83 4.85 9.91
CA GLU A 138 -6.20 4.98 9.41
C GLU A 138 -6.63 3.76 8.59
N ARG A 139 -5.75 3.26 7.71
CA ARG A 139 -6.02 2.05 6.90
C ARG A 139 -6.19 0.80 7.77
N LEU A 140 -5.40 0.64 8.82
CA LEU A 140 -5.53 -0.46 9.76
C LEU A 140 -6.80 -0.34 10.61
N SER A 141 -7.11 0.86 11.09
CA SER A 141 -8.32 1.14 11.87
C SER A 141 -9.60 0.82 11.10
N MET A 142 -9.67 1.18 9.82
CA MET A 142 -10.81 0.84 8.95
C MET A 142 -11.05 -0.67 8.80
N ARG A 143 -10.07 -1.49 9.14
CA ARG A 143 -10.10 -2.97 9.08
C ARG A 143 -10.29 -3.62 10.45
N GLY A 144 -10.56 -2.82 11.49
CA GLY A 144 -10.75 -3.31 12.86
C GLY A 144 -9.45 -3.62 13.61
N TYR A 145 -8.28 -3.26 13.06
CA TYR A 145 -7.01 -3.33 13.79
C TYR A 145 -6.80 -2.08 14.65
N SER A 146 -5.81 -2.15 15.53
CA SER A 146 -5.44 -0.98 16.36
C SER A 146 -5.02 0.20 15.49
N SER A 147 -5.58 1.39 15.79
CA SER A 147 -5.16 2.65 15.16
C SER A 147 -3.87 3.21 15.74
N SER A 148 -3.50 2.80 16.95
CA SER A 148 -2.36 3.35 17.67
C SER A 148 -1.16 2.41 17.76
N GLU A 149 -1.32 1.12 17.44
CA GLU A 149 -0.26 0.12 17.65
C GLU A 149 -0.31 -0.94 16.56
N PHE A 150 0.78 -1.07 15.81
CA PHE A 150 0.87 -2.01 14.68
C PHE A 150 2.31 -2.41 14.36
N VAL A 151 2.46 -3.47 13.58
CA VAL A 151 3.74 -3.97 13.09
C VAL A 151 3.94 -3.53 11.65
N LEU A 152 5.01 -2.78 11.39
CA LEU A 152 5.44 -2.45 10.03
C LEU A 152 6.08 -3.69 9.39
N ARG A 153 5.46 -4.21 8.33
CA ARG A 153 5.98 -5.37 7.59
C ARG A 153 7.14 -5.01 6.67
N MET A 154 7.16 -3.76 6.22
CA MET A 154 8.20 -3.18 5.39
C MET A 154 9.46 -2.81 6.20
N SER A 155 10.62 -2.88 5.55
CA SER A 155 11.91 -2.41 6.09
C SER A 155 12.01 -0.88 6.03
N ARG A 156 13.02 -0.32 6.72
CA ARG A 156 13.32 1.12 6.64
C ARG A 156 13.75 1.54 5.24
N GLU A 157 14.43 0.66 4.52
CA GLU A 157 14.82 0.85 3.13
C GLU A 157 13.59 0.93 2.23
N GLU A 158 12.63 0.00 2.40
CA GLU A 158 11.38 -0.01 1.64
C GLU A 158 10.52 1.22 1.95
N ILE A 159 10.44 1.64 3.22
CA ILE A 159 9.78 2.90 3.58
C ILE A 159 10.51 4.09 2.92
N GLY A 160 11.84 4.07 2.91
CA GLY A 160 12.64 5.09 2.25
C GLY A 160 12.36 5.16 0.74
N SER A 161 12.38 4.02 0.05
CA SER A 161 12.02 3.94 -1.36
C SER A 161 10.62 4.52 -1.61
N TYR A 162 9.61 4.14 -0.82
CA TYR A 162 8.25 4.65 -0.94
C TYR A 162 8.14 6.17 -0.72
N LEU A 163 8.88 6.72 0.27
CA LEU A 163 8.81 8.14 0.63
C LEU A 163 9.84 9.03 -0.11
N GLY A 164 10.64 8.47 -1.02
CA GLY A 164 11.72 9.19 -1.69
C GLY A 164 12.81 9.67 -0.72
N LEU A 165 13.14 8.84 0.28
CA LEU A 165 14.11 9.13 1.33
C LEU A 165 15.18 8.04 1.38
N LYS A 166 16.39 8.40 1.81
CA LYS A 166 17.44 7.41 2.11
C LYS A 166 17.15 6.67 3.41
N LEU A 167 17.59 5.40 3.52
CA LEU A 167 17.45 4.55 4.71
C LEU A 167 17.87 5.28 6.00
N GLU A 168 19.03 5.97 5.95
CA GLU A 168 19.59 6.67 7.11
C GLU A 168 18.67 7.83 7.55
N THR A 169 18.04 8.50 6.59
CA THR A 169 17.09 9.59 6.87
C THR A 169 15.84 9.02 7.56
N VAL A 170 15.28 7.94 7.03
CA VAL A 170 14.12 7.26 7.64
C VAL A 170 14.46 6.82 9.07
N SER A 171 15.62 6.18 9.27
CA SER A 171 16.04 5.70 10.58
C SER A 171 16.21 6.85 11.58
N ARG A 172 16.84 7.95 11.19
CA ARG A 172 16.97 9.16 12.04
C ARG A 172 15.63 9.79 12.39
N LEU A 173 14.70 9.84 11.44
CA LEU A 173 13.35 10.39 11.67
C LEU A 173 12.58 9.55 12.68
N PHE A 174 12.63 8.23 12.58
CA PHE A 174 12.00 7.36 13.59
C PHE A 174 12.58 7.58 15.00
N SER A 175 13.92 7.71 15.12
CA SER A 175 14.56 8.02 16.40
C SER A 175 14.11 9.37 16.96
N ARG A 176 14.10 10.41 16.13
CA ARG A 176 13.61 11.75 16.51
C ARG A 176 12.15 11.76 16.96
N PHE A 177 11.28 11.02 16.28
CA PHE A 177 9.88 10.90 16.68
C PHE A 177 9.72 10.16 18.01
N ALA A 178 10.58 9.17 18.26
CA ALA A 178 10.61 8.47 19.55
C ALA A 178 11.15 9.37 20.68
N GLU A 179 12.23 10.12 20.45
CA GLU A 179 12.81 11.08 21.39
C GLU A 179 11.83 12.22 21.73
N ALA A 180 11.04 12.65 20.74
CA ALA A 180 9.99 13.66 20.91
C ALA A 180 8.71 13.10 21.60
N GLY A 181 8.68 11.81 21.96
CA GLY A 181 7.53 11.19 22.62
C GLY A 181 6.31 10.96 21.70
N LEU A 182 6.46 11.18 20.39
CA LEU A 182 5.37 11.00 19.41
C LEU A 182 5.05 9.53 19.18
N ILE A 183 6.09 8.68 19.18
CA ILE A 183 5.96 7.23 18.96
C ILE A 183 6.82 6.46 19.96
N GLN A 184 6.47 5.20 20.17
CA GLN A 184 7.36 4.18 20.71
C GLN A 184 7.65 3.15 19.64
N ILE A 185 8.92 2.72 19.55
CA ILE A 185 9.33 1.75 18.54
C ILE A 185 10.19 0.65 19.15
N ARG A 186 9.86 -0.60 18.82
CA ARG A 186 10.67 -1.79 19.14
C ARG A 186 10.78 -2.64 17.87
N GLN A 187 11.94 -2.60 17.21
CA GLN A 187 12.16 -3.25 15.91
C GLN A 187 11.15 -2.77 14.85
N ARG A 188 10.17 -3.60 14.49
CA ARG A 188 9.09 -3.28 13.53
C ARG A 188 7.78 -2.88 14.21
N HIS A 189 7.71 -3.02 15.52
CA HIS A 189 6.52 -2.68 16.29
C HIS A 189 6.51 -1.18 16.57
N VAL A 190 5.47 -0.51 16.16
CA VAL A 190 5.28 0.95 16.30
C VAL A 190 4.02 1.19 17.12
N LYS A 191 4.15 2.03 18.16
CA LYS A 191 3.03 2.57 18.91
C LYS A 191 3.01 4.08 18.74
N LEU A 192 1.93 4.62 18.22
CA LEU A 192 1.67 6.05 18.09
C LEU A 192 1.19 6.56 19.45
N VAL A 193 2.04 7.31 20.16
CA VAL A 193 1.78 7.79 21.52
C VAL A 193 1.01 9.12 21.48
N ASP A 194 1.45 10.02 20.62
CA ASP A 194 0.80 11.33 20.41
C ASP A 194 0.38 11.48 18.93
N MET A 195 -0.80 10.95 18.61
CA MET A 195 -1.39 11.08 17.29
C MET A 195 -1.67 12.54 16.92
N ALA A 196 -2.02 13.38 17.87
CA ALA A 196 -2.30 14.80 17.63
C ALA A 196 -1.02 15.53 17.21
N GLY A 197 0.09 15.28 17.92
CA GLY A 197 1.40 15.82 17.58
C GLY A 197 1.89 15.35 16.21
N ILE A 198 1.69 14.08 15.87
CA ILE A 198 2.02 13.54 14.53
C ILE A 198 1.18 14.24 13.44
N LYS A 199 -0.13 14.38 13.66
CA LYS A 199 -1.02 15.08 12.72
C LYS A 199 -0.65 16.55 12.56
N GLN A 200 -0.15 17.20 13.60
CA GLN A 200 0.31 18.59 13.55
C GLN A 200 1.53 18.77 12.64
N ILE A 201 2.46 17.79 12.62
CA ILE A 201 3.60 17.80 11.71
C ILE A 201 3.11 17.70 10.26
N TYR A 202 2.17 16.79 10.00
CA TYR A 202 1.60 16.56 8.68
C TYR A 202 0.76 17.75 8.17
N SER A 203 -0.04 18.41 9.03
CA SER A 203 -0.96 19.49 8.63
C SER A 203 -0.29 20.86 8.42
N ARG A 204 0.98 21.03 8.77
CA ARG A 204 1.72 22.29 8.52
C ARG A 204 2.02 22.56 7.05
N SER A 205 1.73 21.60 6.17
CA SER A 205 2.03 21.65 4.72
C SER A 205 0.79 21.64 3.83
N CYS A 206 -0.42 21.63 4.40
CA CYS A 206 -1.69 21.74 3.66
C CYS A 206 -2.24 23.15 3.75
#